data_c483c1249d088563e6d52c3f56d2e75b
#
_entry.id   c483c1249d088563e6d52c3f56d2e75b
#
_cell.length_a   1.000
_cell.length_b   1.000
_cell.length_c   1.000
_cell.angle_alpha   90.00
_cell.angle_beta   90.00
_cell.angle_gamma   90.00
#
_symmetry.space_group_name_H-M   'P 1'
#
loop_
_entity.id
_entity.type
_entity.pdbx_description
1 polymer ?
#
loop_
_entity_poly.entity_id
_entity_poly.type
_entity_poly.pdbx_seq_one_letter_code
_entity_poly.pdbx_strand_id
1 'polypeptide(L)'
;MREKYLEDLLIKAVKKRNGLALKLYSPSYIGVPDRLVLIAFGHIGFVELKAPNKVARLIQLKRHEELRNLGFKVYVLDRKEEIEKILDEIEGGRNDELSTT
;
A
#
# COMPACT_ATOMS: atom_id res chain seq x y z
N MET A 1 6.36 17.93 -2.22
CA MET A 1 5.55 17.60 -3.36
C MET A 1 5.55 16.13 -3.63
N ARG A 2 6.57 15.51 -3.26
CA ARG A 2 6.76 14.12 -3.58
C ARG A 2 5.67 13.26 -3.03
N GLU A 3 5.38 13.36 -1.72
CA GLU A 3 4.39 12.48 -1.14
C GLU A 3 3.00 12.74 -1.69
N LYS A 4 2.61 14.01 -1.80
CA LYS A 4 1.30 14.35 -2.33
C LYS A 4 1.15 13.90 -3.78
N TYR A 5 2.19 14.10 -4.57
CA TYR A 5 2.18 13.69 -5.96
C TYR A 5 2.03 12.17 -6.08
N LEU A 6 2.82 11.43 -5.28
CA LEU A 6 2.75 9.97 -5.28
C LEU A 6 1.38 9.49 -4.81
N GLU A 7 0.84 10.14 -3.80
CA GLU A 7 -0.48 9.78 -3.28
C GLU A 7 -1.54 9.94 -4.36
N ASP A 8 -1.51 11.06 -5.09
CA ASP A 8 -2.48 11.30 -6.16
C ASP A 8 -2.34 10.24 -7.26
N LEU A 9 -1.12 9.87 -7.62
CA LEU A 9 -0.90 8.85 -8.63
C LEU A 9 -1.41 7.48 -8.15
N LEU A 10 -1.18 7.16 -6.90
CA LEU A 10 -1.66 5.89 -6.33
C LEU A 10 -3.19 5.83 -6.39
N ILE A 11 -3.85 6.90 -5.95
CA ILE A 11 -5.30 6.94 -5.95
C ILE A 11 -5.86 6.73 -7.36
N LYS A 12 -5.26 7.39 -8.35
CA LYS A 12 -5.68 7.23 -9.74
C LYS A 12 -5.46 5.81 -10.25
N ALA A 13 -4.32 5.22 -9.92
CA ALA A 13 -4.01 3.87 -10.37
C ALA A 13 -4.96 2.84 -9.77
N VAL A 14 -5.29 3.00 -8.49
CA VAL A 14 -6.23 2.12 -7.82
C VAL A 14 -7.62 2.27 -8.43
N LYS A 15 -8.03 3.50 -8.72
CA LYS A 15 -9.33 3.75 -9.32
C LYS A 15 -9.44 3.11 -10.70
N LYS A 16 -8.35 3.10 -11.48
CA LYS A 16 -8.35 2.42 -12.78
C LYS A 16 -8.60 0.93 -12.66
N ARG A 17 -8.30 0.35 -11.51
CA ARG A 17 -8.56 -1.06 -11.24
C ARG A 17 -9.89 -1.27 -10.54
N ASN A 18 -10.74 -0.25 -10.52
CA ASN A 18 -12.05 -0.28 -9.88
C ASN A 18 -11.94 -0.52 -8.38
N GLY A 19 -10.88 0.00 -7.78
CA GLY A 19 -10.64 -0.15 -6.35
C GLY A 19 -10.80 1.16 -5.61
N LEU A 20 -10.55 1.10 -4.31
CA LEU A 20 -10.61 2.25 -3.42
C LEU A 20 -9.28 2.37 -2.69
N ALA A 21 -8.73 3.59 -2.65
CA ALA A 21 -7.55 3.88 -1.85
C ALA A 21 -8.01 4.79 -0.73
N LEU A 22 -8.41 4.20 0.38
CA LEU A 22 -9.00 4.95 1.48
C LEU A 22 -7.92 5.54 2.37
N LYS A 23 -8.13 6.77 2.80
CA LYS A 23 -7.22 7.39 3.75
C LYS A 23 -7.41 6.72 5.10
N LEU A 24 -6.31 6.26 5.68
CA LEU A 24 -6.36 5.55 6.94
C LEU A 24 -6.01 6.51 8.07
N TYR A 25 -6.92 6.62 9.03
CA TYR A 25 -6.74 7.50 10.16
C TYR A 25 -7.09 6.73 11.43
N SER A 26 -6.11 6.56 12.31
CA SER A 26 -6.30 5.80 13.52
C SER A 26 -5.61 6.51 14.68
N PRO A 27 -6.30 7.43 15.35
CA PRO A 27 -5.68 8.25 16.40
C PRO A 27 -5.27 7.44 17.63
N SER A 28 -5.95 6.32 17.89
CA SER A 28 -5.62 5.48 19.05
C SER A 28 -4.56 4.43 18.73
N TYR A 29 -4.08 4.37 17.49
CA TYR A 29 -3.11 3.37 17.07
C TYR A 29 -2.19 4.02 16.05
N ILE A 30 -1.33 4.91 16.54
CA ILE A 30 -0.50 5.74 15.67
C ILE A 30 0.52 4.93 14.89
N GLY A 31 0.96 5.49 13.77
CA GLY A 31 2.00 4.86 12.95
C GLY A 31 1.46 3.92 11.89
N VAL A 32 0.13 3.83 11.71
CA VAL A 32 -0.44 3.00 10.65
C VAL A 32 -0.11 3.60 9.28
N PRO A 33 -0.13 2.75 8.22
CA PRO A 33 0.12 3.27 6.86
C PRO A 33 -0.92 4.29 6.43
N ASP A 34 -0.58 5.10 5.43
CA ASP A 34 -1.41 6.22 4.99
C ASP A 34 -2.68 5.80 4.29
N ARG A 35 -2.62 4.74 3.49
CA ARG A 35 -3.74 4.32 2.66
C ARG A 35 -4.05 2.84 2.82
N LEU A 36 -5.34 2.56 2.84
CA LEU A 36 -5.85 1.19 2.76
C LEU A 36 -6.37 1.00 1.34
N VAL A 37 -5.75 0.07 0.62
CA VAL A 37 -6.11 -0.18 -0.78
C VAL A 37 -6.99 -1.42 -0.85
N LEU A 38 -8.17 -1.24 -1.43
CA LEU A 38 -9.15 -2.31 -1.58
C LEU A 38 -9.41 -2.51 -3.07
N ILE A 39 -9.23 -3.73 -3.54
CA ILE A 39 -9.46 -4.06 -4.95
C ILE A 39 -10.39 -5.27 -5.01
N ALA A 40 -11.12 -5.40 -6.11
CA ALA A 40 -12.14 -6.42 -6.29
C ALA A 40 -11.67 -7.81 -5.85
N PHE A 41 -12.61 -8.63 -5.41
CA PHE A 41 -12.40 -10.00 -4.94
C PHE A 41 -11.68 -10.06 -3.60
N GLY A 42 -11.82 -8.99 -2.80
CA GLY A 42 -11.32 -9.00 -1.44
C GLY A 42 -9.82 -8.79 -1.31
N HIS A 43 -9.18 -8.24 -2.33
CA HIS A 43 -7.74 -7.96 -2.24
C HIS A 43 -7.50 -6.69 -1.44
N ILE A 44 -6.62 -6.78 -0.45
CA ILE A 44 -6.35 -5.70 0.49
C ILE A 44 -4.84 -5.49 0.58
N GLY A 45 -4.44 -4.23 0.63
CA GLY A 45 -3.05 -3.89 0.91
C GLY A 45 -2.97 -2.54 1.60
N PHE A 46 -1.91 -2.34 2.35
CA PHE A 46 -1.63 -1.07 3.02
C PHE A 46 -0.45 -0.41 2.34
N VAL A 47 -0.54 0.89 2.13
CA VAL A 47 0.52 1.64 1.46
C VAL A 47 0.89 2.87 2.28
N GLU A 48 2.17 2.95 2.62
CA GLU A 48 2.76 4.10 3.27
C GLU A 48 3.42 4.96 2.19
N LEU A 49 3.08 6.26 2.14
CA LEU A 49 3.69 7.17 1.18
C LEU A 49 4.92 7.82 1.81
N LYS A 50 6.03 7.82 1.09
CA LYS A 50 7.26 8.45 1.53
C LYS A 50 7.87 9.25 0.39
N ALA A 51 8.35 10.45 0.71
CA ALA A 51 9.14 11.20 -0.28
C ALA A 51 10.43 10.44 -0.54
N PRO A 52 10.99 10.56 -1.75
CA PRO A 52 12.26 9.91 -2.05
C PRO A 52 13.33 10.29 -1.02
N ASN A 53 14.12 9.32 -0.62
CA ASN A 53 15.22 9.50 0.33
C ASN A 53 14.76 9.73 1.77
N LYS A 54 13.48 9.57 2.05
CA LYS A 54 12.97 9.57 3.42
C LYS A 54 12.85 8.14 3.89
N VAL A 55 12.98 7.95 5.20
CA VAL A 55 12.82 6.62 5.79
C VAL A 55 11.64 6.64 6.74
N ALA A 56 11.01 5.49 6.90
CA ALA A 56 9.90 5.34 7.82
C ALA A 56 10.40 5.48 9.26
N ARG A 57 9.59 6.10 10.12
CA ARG A 57 9.91 6.22 11.54
C ARG A 57 9.74 4.86 12.21
N LEU A 58 10.40 4.70 13.36
CA LEU A 58 10.37 3.43 14.08
C LEU A 58 8.95 2.96 14.37
N ILE A 59 8.07 3.87 14.78
CA ILE A 59 6.69 3.49 15.09
C ILE A 59 5.97 2.99 13.84
N GLN A 60 6.27 3.57 12.67
CA GLN A 60 5.67 3.10 11.42
C GLN A 60 6.19 1.71 11.07
N LEU A 61 7.49 1.48 11.23
CA LEU A 61 8.06 0.16 10.94
C LEU A 61 7.46 -0.90 11.85
N LYS A 62 7.22 -0.56 13.12
CA LYS A 62 6.58 -1.48 14.04
C LYS A 62 5.17 -1.82 13.60
N ARG A 63 4.39 -0.83 13.17
CA ARG A 63 3.03 -1.08 12.70
C ARG A 63 3.04 -1.93 11.44
N HIS A 64 3.98 -1.66 10.52
CA HIS A 64 4.09 -2.47 9.31
C HIS A 64 4.32 -3.94 9.67
N GLU A 65 5.21 -4.18 10.60
CA GLU A 65 5.51 -5.55 11.01
C GLU A 65 4.29 -6.22 11.64
N GLU A 66 3.58 -5.50 12.50
CA GLU A 66 2.37 -6.03 13.12
C GLU A 66 1.33 -6.43 12.09
N LEU A 67 1.12 -5.56 11.10
CA LEU A 67 0.15 -5.85 10.03
C LEU A 67 0.58 -7.04 9.19
N ARG A 68 1.87 -7.11 8.87
CA ARG A 68 2.38 -8.25 8.10
C ARG A 68 2.24 -9.55 8.87
N ASN A 69 2.46 -9.51 10.18
CA ASN A 69 2.30 -10.71 11.03
C ASN A 69 0.86 -11.18 11.08
N LEU A 70 -0.09 -10.27 10.85
CA LEU A 70 -1.49 -10.65 10.75
C LEU A 70 -1.86 -11.18 9.36
N GLY A 71 -0.92 -11.16 8.43
CA GLY A 71 -1.14 -11.70 7.10
C GLY A 71 -1.47 -10.67 6.04
N PHE A 72 -1.37 -9.38 6.38
CA PHE A 72 -1.69 -8.33 5.41
C PHE A 72 -0.44 -7.86 4.68
N LYS A 73 -0.64 -7.39 3.46
CA LYS A 73 0.44 -6.86 2.63
C LYS A 73 0.63 -5.37 2.95
N VAL A 74 1.86 -4.98 3.19
CA VAL A 74 2.20 -3.60 3.55
C VAL A 74 3.37 -3.15 2.70
N TYR A 75 3.24 -1.99 2.09
CA TYR A 75 4.25 -1.45 1.17
C TYR A 75 4.62 -0.02 1.56
N VAL A 76 5.85 0.33 1.27
CA VAL A 76 6.30 1.73 1.32
C VAL A 76 6.49 2.18 -0.12
N LEU A 77 5.76 3.20 -0.51
CA LEU A 77 5.81 3.74 -1.86
C LEU A 77 6.56 5.06 -1.85
N ASP A 78 7.75 5.08 -2.46
CA ASP A 78 8.56 6.29 -2.50
C ASP A 78 8.89 6.74 -3.92
N ARG A 79 8.40 6.02 -4.94
CA ARG A 79 8.62 6.38 -6.34
C ARG A 79 7.48 5.83 -7.20
N LYS A 80 7.12 6.59 -8.22
CA LYS A 80 5.95 6.23 -9.04
C LYS A 80 6.14 4.93 -9.80
N GLU A 81 7.38 4.55 -10.11
CA GLU A 81 7.66 3.34 -10.87
C GLU A 81 7.25 2.07 -10.14
N GLU A 82 7.02 2.15 -8.83
CA GLU A 82 6.64 0.99 -8.04
C GLU A 82 5.12 0.80 -7.93
N ILE A 83 4.34 1.76 -8.37
CA ILE A 83 2.88 1.72 -8.15
C ILE A 83 2.25 0.48 -8.78
N GLU A 84 2.50 0.24 -10.06
CA GLU A 84 1.85 -0.88 -10.73
C GLU A 84 2.28 -2.22 -10.16
N LYS A 85 3.56 -2.33 -9.79
CA LYS A 85 4.05 -3.55 -9.17
C LYS A 85 3.37 -3.81 -7.84
N ILE A 86 3.24 -2.77 -7.02
CA ILE A 86 2.57 -2.90 -5.72
C ILE A 86 1.12 -3.37 -5.92
N LEU A 87 0.40 -2.75 -6.84
CA LEU A 87 -0.99 -3.11 -7.08
C LEU A 87 -1.12 -4.52 -7.64
N ASP A 88 -0.20 -4.93 -8.51
CA ASP A 88 -0.18 -6.31 -8.99
C ASP A 88 -0.01 -7.29 -7.83
N GLU A 89 0.88 -6.98 -6.89
CA GLU A 89 1.09 -7.85 -5.76
C GLU A 89 -0.11 -7.89 -4.83
N ILE A 90 -0.77 -6.75 -4.64
CA ILE A 90 -1.99 -6.71 -3.82
C ILE A 90 -3.05 -7.61 -4.43
N GLU A 91 -3.16 -7.64 -5.75
CA GLU A 91 -4.13 -8.47 -6.44
C GLU A 91 -3.72 -9.94 -6.53
N GLY A 92 -2.69 -10.33 -5.80
CA GLY A 92 -2.29 -11.71 -5.75
C GLY A 92 -1.04 -12.02 -6.56
N GLY A 93 -0.47 -11.01 -7.11
CA GLY A 93 0.73 -11.17 -7.86
C GLY A 93 0.54 -12.04 -9.07
N ARG A 94 1.48 -12.51 -9.44
CA ARG A 94 1.48 -13.32 -10.42
C ARG A 94 1.78 -14.63 -10.01
N ASN A 95 1.62 -14.70 -9.52
CA ASN A 95 1.70 -15.63 -8.97
C ASN A 95 1.22 -16.46 -9.01
N ASP A 96 0.86 -16.15 -9.21
CA ASP A 96 0.38 -16.78 -9.23
C ASP A 96 0.23 -17.52 -9.78
N GLU A 97 0.27 -17.23 -10.06
CA GLU A 97 0.10 -17.83 -10.48
C GLU A 97 0.09 -18.65 -10.55
N LEU A 98 0.22 -18.49 -10.55
CA LEU A 98 0.17 -19.25 -10.51
C LEU A 98 -0.08 -19.92 -10.51
N SER A 99 -0.11 -19.81 -10.48
CA SER A 99 -0.41 -20.47 -10.37
C SER A 99 -0.69 -21.22 -10.49
N THR A 100 -0.69 -21.36 -10.57
CA THR A 100 -0.97 -22.10 -10.62
C THR A 100 -1.26 -22.84 -10.56
N THR A 101 -1.27 -22.91 -10.63
CA THR A 101 -1.63 -23.55 -10.43
C THR A 101 -1.90 -23.94 -10.32
#